data_6318acdf29abf54dc41b703f929ac7e2
#
_entry.id   6318acdf29abf54dc41b703f929ac7e2
#
_cell.length_a   1.000
_cell.length_b   1.000
_cell.length_c   1.000
_cell.angle_alpha   90.00
_cell.angle_beta   90.00
_cell.angle_gamma   90.00
#
_symmetry.space_group_name_H-M   'P 1'
#
loop_
_entity.id
_entity.type
_entity.pdbx_description
1 polymer ?
#
loop_
_entity_poly.entity_id
_entity_poly.type
_entity_poly.pdbx_seq_one_letter_code
_entity_poly.pdbx_strand_id
1 'polypeptide(L)'
;YPAAKPNGLAVVACPGGGYIRLAMNHEGHDMADWFNAQGITYAVLKYRMPNGHHDVPLSDAHQAIRLMREHANEWHIQKVGIMGASAGGHLASTAATHYTAGTRPDFQILFYPVISMDLSNCHKGSRDNLLGKSPSEELVRLYSNELQVTGDTPPAFIMHSSDDGAVPVSNSVSYYLALVKNKVPASLHTYPIGGHGWGFRDSFTYKRQWTGELEKWLREIL
;
A
#
# COMPACT_ATOMS: atom_id res chain seq x y z
N TYR A 1 4.00 8.00 15.26
CA TYR A 1 3.05 7.45 16.22
C TYR A 1 3.61 6.16 16.83
N PRO A 2 4.51 6.22 17.82
CA PRO A 2 5.00 5.03 18.49
C PRO A 2 3.88 4.41 19.34
N ALA A 3 3.80 3.09 19.35
CA ALA A 3 2.84 2.38 20.19
C ALA A 3 3.26 2.41 21.67
N ALA A 4 2.31 2.69 22.58
CA ALA A 4 2.59 2.70 24.01
C ALA A 4 2.92 1.29 24.57
N LYS A 5 2.41 0.26 23.93
CA LYS A 5 2.67 -1.16 24.23
C LYS A 5 2.98 -1.89 22.91
N PRO A 6 4.21 -1.77 22.39
CA PRO A 6 4.55 -2.32 21.08
C PRO A 6 4.48 -3.84 21.06
N ASN A 7 3.90 -4.37 19.97
CA ASN A 7 3.80 -5.81 19.71
C ASN A 7 4.86 -6.34 18.74
N GLY A 8 5.80 -5.49 18.30
CA GLY A 8 6.86 -5.82 17.36
C GLY A 8 6.54 -5.45 15.90
N LEU A 9 5.31 -5.05 15.59
CA LEU A 9 4.96 -4.58 14.25
C LEU A 9 5.09 -3.06 14.12
N ALA A 10 5.51 -2.64 12.93
CA ALA A 10 5.42 -1.26 12.48
C ALA A 10 4.83 -1.17 11.08
N VAL A 11 4.12 -0.09 10.77
CA VAL A 11 3.53 0.17 9.46
C VAL A 11 3.92 1.55 8.97
N VAL A 12 4.44 1.61 7.74
CA VAL A 12 4.64 2.86 6.98
C VAL A 12 3.47 3.03 6.03
N ALA A 13 2.66 4.06 6.24
CA ALA A 13 1.49 4.36 5.43
C ALA A 13 1.80 5.38 4.34
N CYS A 14 1.44 5.04 3.10
CA CYS A 14 1.54 5.86 1.90
C CYS A 14 0.13 6.32 1.48
N PRO A 15 -0.29 7.56 1.82
CA PRO A 15 -1.60 8.07 1.42
C PRO A 15 -1.74 8.18 -0.10
N GLY A 16 -2.96 8.05 -0.62
CA GLY A 16 -3.28 8.27 -2.01
C GLY A 16 -3.34 9.74 -2.41
N GLY A 17 -3.80 9.99 -3.62
CA GLY A 17 -3.94 11.33 -4.19
C GLY A 17 -3.41 11.45 -5.62
N GLY A 18 -3.33 10.33 -6.36
CA GLY A 18 -3.05 10.31 -7.79
C GLY A 18 -1.63 10.73 -8.17
N TYR A 19 -0.67 10.72 -7.25
CA TYR A 19 0.67 11.27 -7.42
C TYR A 19 0.72 12.78 -7.72
N ILE A 20 -0.33 13.52 -7.34
CA ILE A 20 -0.41 14.98 -7.47
C ILE A 20 -0.60 15.67 -6.11
N ARG A 21 -1.12 14.95 -5.14
CA ARG A 21 -1.35 15.39 -3.77
C ARG A 21 -1.31 14.20 -2.82
N LEU A 22 -1.51 14.44 -1.52
CA LEU A 22 -1.60 13.41 -0.50
C LEU A 22 -2.88 13.55 0.32
N ALA A 23 -3.67 12.48 0.42
CA ALA A 23 -4.86 12.37 1.25
C ALA A 23 -4.48 12.04 2.70
N MET A 24 -3.72 12.94 3.34
CA MET A 24 -3.03 12.70 4.62
C MET A 24 -3.93 12.29 5.78
N ASN A 25 -5.20 12.73 5.80
CA ASN A 25 -6.09 12.46 6.92
C ASN A 25 -6.65 11.05 6.86
N HIS A 26 -7.72 10.82 6.08
CA HIS A 26 -8.48 9.56 6.06
C HIS A 26 -7.73 8.35 5.47
N GLU A 27 -6.64 8.57 4.74
CA GLU A 27 -5.73 7.53 4.21
C GLU A 27 -4.38 7.51 4.94
N GLY A 28 -4.25 8.25 6.03
CA GLY A 28 -3.02 8.37 6.81
C GLY A 28 -3.31 8.56 8.30
N HIS A 29 -3.30 9.83 8.76
CA HIS A 29 -3.31 10.16 10.18
C HIS A 29 -4.49 9.59 10.98
N ASP A 30 -5.69 9.52 10.40
CA ASP A 30 -6.89 9.04 11.08
C ASP A 30 -6.82 7.56 11.48
N MET A 31 -5.89 6.78 10.90
CA MET A 31 -5.67 5.38 11.23
C MET A 31 -4.70 5.17 12.42
N ALA A 32 -3.99 6.22 12.86
CA ALA A 32 -2.91 6.08 13.84
C ALA A 32 -3.38 5.48 15.17
N ASP A 33 -4.47 5.99 15.71
CA ASP A 33 -5.01 5.50 16.99
C ASP A 33 -5.45 4.05 16.92
N TRP A 34 -6.02 3.64 15.77
CA TRP A 34 -6.44 2.26 15.56
C TRP A 34 -5.23 1.30 15.54
N PHE A 35 -4.16 1.65 14.81
CA PHE A 35 -2.93 0.85 14.79
C PHE A 35 -2.24 0.82 16.17
N ASN A 36 -2.14 1.97 16.84
CA ASN A 36 -1.55 2.04 18.17
C ASN A 36 -2.34 1.23 19.22
N ALA A 37 -3.67 1.18 19.12
CA ALA A 37 -4.50 0.34 19.99
C ALA A 37 -4.20 -1.17 19.80
N GLN A 38 -3.73 -1.58 18.61
CA GLN A 38 -3.25 -2.94 18.32
C GLN A 38 -1.79 -3.17 18.77
N GLY A 39 -1.11 -2.18 19.33
CA GLY A 39 0.31 -2.25 19.69
C GLY A 39 1.27 -2.05 18.52
N ILE A 40 0.78 -1.54 17.39
CA ILE A 40 1.55 -1.35 16.16
C ILE A 40 2.08 0.09 16.10
N THR A 41 3.38 0.26 15.97
CA THR A 41 3.99 1.57 15.68
C THR A 41 3.62 2.00 14.26
N TYR A 42 3.12 3.21 14.11
CA TYR A 42 2.54 3.69 12.86
C TYR A 42 3.22 4.98 12.38
N ALA A 43 3.57 5.03 11.11
CA ALA A 43 4.17 6.21 10.48
C ALA A 43 3.41 6.56 9.20
N VAL A 44 3.16 7.86 8.99
CA VAL A 44 2.56 8.37 7.75
C VAL A 44 3.64 9.04 6.92
N LEU A 45 3.87 8.51 5.74
CA LEU A 45 4.88 9.01 4.82
C LEU A 45 4.33 10.14 3.95
N LYS A 46 4.85 11.35 4.16
CA LYS A 46 4.63 12.48 3.25
C LYS A 46 5.64 12.38 2.09
N TYR A 47 5.44 11.42 1.20
CA TYR A 47 6.35 11.23 0.08
C TYR A 47 6.29 12.38 -0.94
N ARG A 48 7.44 12.63 -1.58
CA ARG A 48 7.55 13.66 -2.63
C ARG A 48 6.81 13.23 -3.90
N MET A 49 6.22 14.21 -4.56
CA MET A 49 5.59 13.98 -5.85
C MET A 49 6.64 13.70 -6.93
N PRO A 50 6.29 12.89 -7.96
CA PRO A 50 7.23 12.52 -9.01
C PRO A 50 7.83 13.71 -9.76
N ASN A 51 7.01 14.66 -10.19
CA ASN A 51 7.45 15.83 -10.96
C ASN A 51 8.38 15.46 -12.13
N GLY A 52 8.04 14.40 -12.87
CA GLY A 52 8.84 13.87 -13.98
C GLY A 52 9.93 12.85 -13.57
N HIS A 53 10.09 12.56 -12.29
CA HIS A 53 11.04 11.60 -11.73
C HIS A 53 10.30 10.47 -11.02
N HIS A 54 9.96 9.41 -11.76
CA HIS A 54 9.14 8.30 -11.29
C HIS A 54 9.74 7.51 -10.11
N ASP A 55 11.04 7.57 -9.92
CA ASP A 55 11.81 6.91 -8.87
C ASP A 55 11.75 7.63 -7.50
N VAL A 56 11.40 8.93 -7.49
CA VAL A 56 11.41 9.76 -6.28
C VAL A 56 10.46 9.25 -5.20
N PRO A 57 9.17 8.93 -5.47
CA PRO A 57 8.28 8.39 -4.44
C PRO A 57 8.79 7.07 -3.86
N LEU A 58 9.32 6.18 -4.70
CA LEU A 58 9.87 4.89 -4.27
C LEU A 58 11.10 5.08 -3.38
N SER A 59 11.98 6.03 -3.71
CA SER A 59 13.16 6.33 -2.88
C SER A 59 12.76 6.78 -1.47
N ASP A 60 11.67 7.57 -1.35
CA ASP A 60 11.14 8.01 -0.06
C ASP A 60 10.52 6.85 0.73
N ALA A 61 9.78 5.94 0.07
CA ALA A 61 9.23 4.75 0.71
C ALA A 61 10.35 3.82 1.22
N HIS A 62 11.39 3.61 0.44
CA HIS A 62 12.57 2.85 0.85
C HIS A 62 13.29 3.50 2.02
N GLN A 63 13.44 4.83 2.03
CA GLN A 63 14.06 5.54 3.14
C GLN A 63 13.22 5.45 4.41
N ALA A 64 11.89 5.52 4.31
CA ALA A 64 11.02 5.33 5.46
C ALA A 64 11.15 3.93 6.09
N ILE A 65 11.21 2.87 5.26
CA ILE A 65 11.44 1.50 5.74
C ILE A 65 12.80 1.40 6.45
N ARG A 66 13.87 1.99 5.88
CA ARG A 66 15.20 2.02 6.53
C ARG A 66 15.16 2.72 7.88
N LEU A 67 14.55 3.91 7.96
CA LEU A 67 14.40 4.64 9.22
C LEU A 67 13.67 3.82 10.29
N MET A 68 12.59 3.12 9.95
CA MET A 68 11.89 2.25 10.89
C MET A 68 12.81 1.13 11.41
N ARG A 69 13.66 0.56 10.54
CA ARG A 69 14.61 -0.50 10.91
C ARG A 69 15.80 0.04 11.73
N GLU A 70 16.28 1.25 11.42
CA GLU A 70 17.35 1.93 12.18
C GLU A 70 16.91 2.20 13.63
N HIS A 71 15.64 2.55 13.83
CA HIS A 71 15.05 2.79 15.16
C HIS A 71 14.38 1.55 15.77
N ALA A 72 14.62 0.34 15.23
CA ALA A 72 13.92 -0.87 15.63
C ALA A 72 14.13 -1.19 17.13
N ASN A 73 15.31 -0.97 17.67
CA ASN A 73 15.58 -1.19 19.09
C ASN A 73 14.83 -0.19 19.99
N GLU A 74 14.82 1.08 19.61
CA GLU A 74 14.17 2.17 20.36
C GLU A 74 12.65 1.99 20.39
N TRP A 75 12.05 1.60 19.26
CA TRP A 75 10.61 1.47 19.09
C TRP A 75 10.11 0.03 19.22
N HIS A 76 10.97 -0.90 19.60
CA HIS A 76 10.68 -2.33 19.75
C HIS A 76 10.05 -2.96 18.49
N ILE A 77 10.61 -2.64 17.33
CA ILE A 77 10.14 -3.13 16.02
C ILE A 77 10.88 -4.42 15.65
N GLN A 78 10.14 -5.43 15.21
CA GLN A 78 10.65 -6.69 14.66
C GLN A 78 10.34 -6.82 13.17
N LYS A 79 9.14 -6.36 12.75
CA LYS A 79 8.67 -6.40 11.35
C LYS A 79 8.16 -5.04 10.91
N VAL A 80 8.52 -4.64 9.71
CA VAL A 80 8.10 -3.36 9.09
C VAL A 80 7.22 -3.66 7.89
N GLY A 81 5.92 -3.37 8.00
CA GLY A 81 5.00 -3.41 6.88
C GLY A 81 4.90 -2.09 6.13
N ILE A 82 4.45 -2.16 4.90
CA ILE A 82 4.07 -1.00 4.12
C ILE A 82 2.57 -1.03 3.84
N MET A 83 1.92 0.12 3.94
CA MET A 83 0.50 0.29 3.65
C MET A 83 0.31 1.39 2.63
N GLY A 84 -0.70 1.27 1.77
CA GLY A 84 -1.02 2.37 0.87
C GLY A 84 -2.43 2.31 0.32
N ALA A 85 -2.96 3.50 -0.01
CA ALA A 85 -4.27 3.67 -0.59
C ALA A 85 -4.18 4.28 -2.00
N SER A 86 -4.95 3.79 -2.96
CA SER A 86 -5.02 4.37 -4.31
C SER A 86 -3.63 4.45 -4.98
N ALA A 87 -3.17 5.63 -5.38
CA ALA A 87 -1.80 5.85 -5.86
C ALA A 87 -0.73 5.53 -4.79
N GLY A 88 -1.03 5.74 -3.50
CA GLY A 88 -0.18 5.27 -2.39
C GLY A 88 -0.16 3.74 -2.28
N GLY A 89 -1.24 3.06 -2.68
CA GLY A 89 -1.27 1.61 -2.83
C GLY A 89 -0.37 1.12 -3.97
N HIS A 90 -0.29 1.89 -5.07
CA HIS A 90 0.70 1.67 -6.11
C HIS A 90 2.12 1.80 -5.55
N LEU A 91 2.42 2.89 -4.82
CA LEU A 91 3.72 3.09 -4.20
C LEU A 91 4.08 1.96 -3.22
N ALA A 92 3.13 1.53 -2.38
CA ALA A 92 3.33 0.44 -1.44
C ALA A 92 3.62 -0.90 -2.14
N SER A 93 2.85 -1.25 -3.17
CA SER A 93 3.09 -2.46 -3.97
C SER A 93 4.37 -2.36 -4.81
N THR A 94 4.76 -1.16 -5.27
CA THR A 94 6.05 -0.94 -5.91
C THR A 94 7.20 -1.18 -4.93
N ALA A 95 7.13 -0.66 -3.71
CA ALA A 95 8.13 -0.93 -2.68
C ALA A 95 8.19 -2.42 -2.28
N ALA A 96 7.07 -3.14 -2.40
CA ALA A 96 6.99 -4.58 -2.14
C ALA A 96 7.51 -5.47 -3.28
N THR A 97 7.73 -4.91 -4.47
CA THR A 97 8.21 -5.64 -5.66
C THR A 97 9.57 -5.16 -6.19
N HIS A 98 9.97 -3.93 -5.86
CA HIS A 98 11.21 -3.28 -6.32
C HIS A 98 12.16 -2.96 -5.17
N TYR A 99 12.23 -3.80 -4.18
CA TYR A 99 13.10 -3.60 -3.03
C TYR A 99 14.57 -3.95 -3.31
N THR A 100 15.43 -3.44 -2.45
CA THR A 100 16.83 -3.81 -2.33
C THR A 100 17.10 -4.35 -0.93
N ALA A 101 18.34 -4.80 -0.65
CA ALA A 101 18.71 -5.21 0.68
C ALA A 101 18.40 -4.11 1.73
N GLY A 102 17.64 -4.46 2.77
CA GLY A 102 17.23 -3.55 3.85
C GLY A 102 15.99 -2.69 3.57
N THR A 103 15.42 -2.74 2.34
CA THR A 103 14.21 -1.98 2.00
C THR A 103 12.99 -2.85 1.70
N ARG A 104 13.13 -4.18 1.71
CA ARG A 104 12.00 -5.08 1.56
C ARG A 104 11.07 -4.97 2.77
N PRO A 105 9.78 -4.61 2.60
CA PRO A 105 8.83 -4.67 3.70
C PRO A 105 8.57 -6.14 4.09
N ASP A 106 8.15 -6.38 5.33
CA ASP A 106 7.83 -7.73 5.81
C ASP A 106 6.41 -8.16 5.43
N PHE A 107 5.52 -7.19 5.18
CA PHE A 107 4.14 -7.39 4.71
C PHE A 107 3.60 -6.12 4.04
N GLN A 108 2.48 -6.23 3.33
CA GLN A 108 1.83 -5.10 2.67
C GLN A 108 0.32 -5.07 2.90
N ILE A 109 -0.26 -3.87 3.05
CA ILE A 109 -1.68 -3.61 3.24
C ILE A 109 -2.13 -2.62 2.16
N LEU A 110 -3.06 -3.02 1.30
CA LEU A 110 -3.42 -2.25 0.12
C LEU A 110 -4.93 -1.92 0.10
N PHE A 111 -5.25 -0.62 0.07
CA PHE A 111 -6.61 -0.11 -0.01
C PHE A 111 -6.88 0.35 -1.44
N TYR A 112 -7.83 -0.25 -2.13
CA TYR A 112 -8.22 0.10 -3.51
C TYR A 112 -7.03 0.55 -4.36
N PRO A 113 -5.94 -0.26 -4.40
CA PRO A 113 -4.67 0.17 -4.95
C PRO A 113 -4.75 0.35 -6.47
N VAL A 114 -4.08 1.39 -6.97
CA VAL A 114 -3.59 1.36 -8.34
C VAL A 114 -2.48 0.31 -8.40
N ILE A 115 -2.49 -0.53 -9.41
CA ILE A 115 -1.51 -1.62 -9.60
C ILE A 115 -0.94 -1.60 -11.01
N SER A 116 -1.81 -1.66 -12.02
CA SER A 116 -1.40 -1.68 -13.41
C SER A 116 -1.17 -0.27 -13.96
N MET A 117 -0.18 -0.12 -14.81
CA MET A 117 0.05 1.06 -15.63
C MET A 117 -0.38 0.86 -17.08
N ASP A 118 -0.93 -0.30 -17.44
CA ASP A 118 -1.52 -0.55 -18.73
C ASP A 118 -2.83 0.23 -18.90
N LEU A 119 -3.01 0.88 -20.06
CA LEU A 119 -4.17 1.75 -20.33
C LEU A 119 -5.52 1.02 -20.25
N SER A 120 -5.55 -0.28 -20.44
CA SER A 120 -6.77 -1.07 -20.34
C SER A 120 -7.26 -1.27 -18.90
N ASN A 121 -6.39 -1.06 -17.90
CA ASN A 121 -6.70 -1.34 -16.48
C ASN A 121 -6.16 -0.28 -15.50
N CYS A 122 -5.48 0.77 -15.95
CA CYS A 122 -4.86 1.74 -15.06
C CYS A 122 -5.83 2.84 -14.60
N HIS A 123 -5.50 3.48 -13.47
CA HIS A 123 -5.96 4.82 -13.18
C HIS A 123 -5.10 5.81 -13.97
N LYS A 124 -5.64 6.33 -15.09
CA LYS A 124 -4.89 7.15 -16.05
C LYS A 124 -4.21 8.36 -15.39
N GLY A 125 -4.85 9.04 -14.44
CA GLY A 125 -4.27 10.18 -13.73
C GLY A 125 -3.00 9.80 -12.97
N SER A 126 -3.00 8.71 -12.21
CA SER A 126 -1.82 8.22 -11.49
C SER A 126 -0.69 7.82 -12.45
N ARG A 127 -1.04 7.13 -13.54
CA ARG A 127 -0.08 6.75 -14.58
C ARG A 127 0.62 7.99 -15.18
N ASP A 128 -0.17 8.96 -15.64
CA ASP A 128 0.35 10.16 -16.30
C ASP A 128 1.19 11.03 -15.35
N ASN A 129 0.81 11.12 -14.07
CA ASN A 129 1.55 11.87 -13.05
C ASN A 129 2.86 11.18 -12.65
N LEU A 130 2.89 9.85 -12.61
CA LEU A 130 4.08 9.08 -12.25
C LEU A 130 5.04 8.93 -13.43
N LEU A 131 4.53 8.49 -14.58
CA LEU A 131 5.34 8.04 -15.72
C LEU A 131 5.41 9.05 -16.87
N GLY A 132 4.57 10.11 -16.80
CA GLY A 132 4.37 11.02 -17.92
C GLY A 132 3.28 10.54 -18.90
N LYS A 133 2.87 11.40 -19.83
CA LYS A 133 1.77 11.14 -20.77
C LYS A 133 2.09 10.08 -21.82
N SER A 134 3.36 9.90 -22.13
CA SER A 134 3.84 8.99 -23.19
C SER A 134 5.05 8.18 -22.70
N PRO A 135 4.89 7.35 -21.66
CA PRO A 135 5.96 6.52 -21.17
C PRO A 135 6.29 5.40 -22.18
N SER A 136 7.52 4.89 -22.15
CA SER A 136 7.89 3.71 -22.92
C SER A 136 7.12 2.47 -22.42
N GLU A 137 6.94 1.47 -23.28
CA GLU A 137 6.32 0.20 -22.90
C GLU A 137 7.09 -0.51 -21.78
N GLU A 138 8.42 -0.38 -21.80
CA GLU A 138 9.29 -0.93 -20.75
C GLU A 138 8.97 -0.29 -19.39
N LEU A 139 8.79 1.04 -19.34
CA LEU A 139 8.47 1.76 -18.11
C LEU A 139 7.06 1.41 -17.62
N VAL A 140 6.08 1.30 -18.52
CA VAL A 140 4.73 0.82 -18.20
C VAL A 140 4.79 -0.57 -17.59
N ARG A 141 5.54 -1.50 -18.20
CA ARG A 141 5.72 -2.86 -17.71
C ARG A 141 6.41 -2.88 -16.35
N LEU A 142 7.47 -2.08 -16.16
CA LEU A 142 8.22 -1.99 -14.91
C LEU A 142 7.35 -1.56 -13.74
N TYR A 143 6.44 -0.60 -13.95
CA TYR A 143 5.55 -0.08 -12.92
C TYR A 143 4.15 -0.74 -12.89
N SER A 144 3.90 -1.75 -13.70
CA SER A 144 2.74 -2.64 -13.57
C SER A 144 3.08 -3.74 -12.57
N ASN A 145 2.72 -3.51 -11.30
CA ASN A 145 3.23 -4.32 -10.18
C ASN A 145 2.74 -5.77 -10.21
N GLU A 146 1.61 -6.06 -10.84
CA GLU A 146 1.14 -7.44 -11.09
C GLU A 146 2.13 -8.25 -11.95
N LEU A 147 2.95 -7.58 -12.75
CA LEU A 147 3.97 -8.20 -13.60
C LEU A 147 5.33 -8.35 -12.88
N GLN A 148 5.48 -7.77 -11.70
CA GLN A 148 6.73 -7.72 -10.94
C GLN A 148 6.74 -8.64 -9.73
N VAL A 149 5.64 -9.34 -9.47
CA VAL A 149 5.53 -10.29 -8.34
C VAL A 149 6.46 -11.47 -8.54
N THR A 150 7.21 -11.79 -7.50
CA THR A 150 8.07 -12.97 -7.39
C THR A 150 7.73 -13.77 -6.14
N GLY A 151 8.33 -14.94 -5.95
CA GLY A 151 8.18 -15.73 -4.72
C GLY A 151 8.67 -15.02 -3.44
N ASP A 152 9.52 -14.00 -3.59
CA ASP A 152 10.06 -13.20 -2.48
C ASP A 152 9.22 -11.95 -2.18
N THR A 153 8.17 -11.67 -2.95
CA THR A 153 7.23 -10.58 -2.66
C THR A 153 6.56 -10.82 -1.31
N PRO A 154 6.48 -9.80 -0.41
CA PRO A 154 5.93 -10.01 0.93
C PRO A 154 4.42 -10.30 0.91
N PRO A 155 3.90 -11.01 1.94
CA PRO A 155 2.47 -11.25 2.11
C PRO A 155 1.61 -10.01 2.02
N ALA A 156 0.40 -10.13 1.47
CA ALA A 156 -0.47 -9.00 1.18
C ALA A 156 -1.88 -9.15 1.77
N PHE A 157 -2.40 -8.06 2.34
CA PHE A 157 -3.81 -7.87 2.65
C PHE A 157 -4.36 -6.79 1.72
N ILE A 158 -5.37 -7.11 0.91
CA ILE A 158 -5.88 -6.25 -0.16
C ILE A 158 -7.37 -6.01 0.02
N MET A 159 -7.82 -4.76 -0.09
CA MET A 159 -9.22 -4.37 0.04
C MET A 159 -9.65 -3.48 -1.12
N HIS A 160 -10.87 -3.69 -1.64
CA HIS A 160 -11.40 -2.89 -2.75
C HIS A 160 -12.93 -2.88 -2.75
N SER A 161 -13.56 -1.82 -3.28
CA SER A 161 -15.00 -1.80 -3.56
C SER A 161 -15.26 -2.18 -5.02
N SER A 162 -16.26 -3.03 -5.26
CA SER A 162 -16.58 -3.50 -6.61
C SER A 162 -17.14 -2.40 -7.53
N ASP A 163 -17.73 -1.36 -6.93
CA ASP A 163 -18.29 -0.18 -7.59
C ASP A 163 -17.31 0.99 -7.71
N ASP A 164 -16.01 0.76 -7.52
CA ASP A 164 -14.98 1.80 -7.66
C ASP A 164 -14.89 2.29 -9.11
N GLY A 165 -15.35 3.51 -9.33
CA GLY A 165 -15.35 4.16 -10.65
C GLY A 165 -14.04 4.89 -11.00
N ALA A 166 -13.08 4.98 -10.08
CA ALA A 166 -11.80 5.65 -10.30
C ALA A 166 -10.68 4.64 -10.58
N VAL A 167 -10.55 3.63 -9.75
CA VAL A 167 -9.58 2.54 -9.91
C VAL A 167 -10.34 1.24 -10.08
N PRO A 168 -10.33 0.61 -11.27
CA PRO A 168 -11.05 -0.65 -11.47
C PRO A 168 -10.62 -1.73 -10.47
N VAL A 169 -11.57 -2.46 -9.88
CA VAL A 169 -11.31 -3.54 -8.92
C VAL A 169 -10.39 -4.64 -9.49
N SER A 170 -10.34 -4.75 -10.82
CA SER A 170 -9.41 -5.62 -11.55
C SER A 170 -7.93 -5.36 -11.24
N ASN A 171 -7.55 -4.16 -10.77
CA ASN A 171 -6.20 -3.90 -10.25
C ASN A 171 -5.88 -4.82 -9.07
N SER A 172 -6.74 -4.84 -8.06
CA SER A 172 -6.58 -5.71 -6.89
C SER A 172 -6.65 -7.18 -7.24
N VAL A 173 -7.56 -7.56 -8.14
CA VAL A 173 -7.73 -8.96 -8.58
C VAL A 173 -6.49 -9.44 -9.32
N SER A 174 -5.94 -8.68 -10.27
CA SER A 174 -4.74 -9.07 -11.03
C SER A 174 -3.52 -9.21 -10.13
N TYR A 175 -3.35 -8.31 -9.17
CA TYR A 175 -2.24 -8.40 -8.20
C TYR A 175 -2.38 -9.60 -7.29
N TYR A 176 -3.58 -9.85 -6.75
CA TYR A 176 -3.88 -11.04 -5.95
C TYR A 176 -3.57 -12.34 -6.71
N LEU A 177 -4.01 -12.46 -7.97
CA LEU A 177 -3.75 -13.63 -8.79
C LEU A 177 -2.24 -13.81 -9.07
N ALA A 178 -1.51 -12.71 -9.27
CA ALA A 178 -0.04 -12.76 -9.43
C ALA A 178 0.65 -13.24 -8.13
N LEU A 179 0.21 -12.78 -6.96
CA LEU A 179 0.71 -13.25 -5.66
C LEU A 179 0.46 -14.75 -5.47
N VAL A 180 -0.78 -15.21 -5.69
CA VAL A 180 -1.15 -16.63 -5.57
C VAL A 180 -0.34 -17.51 -6.53
N LYS A 181 -0.20 -17.08 -7.81
CA LYS A 181 0.62 -17.78 -8.81
C LYS A 181 2.07 -17.96 -8.35
N ASN A 182 2.61 -16.98 -7.65
CA ASN A 182 3.98 -17.02 -7.10
C ASN A 182 4.06 -17.60 -5.68
N LYS A 183 2.96 -18.21 -5.17
CA LYS A 183 2.87 -18.84 -3.84
C LYS A 183 3.12 -17.86 -2.68
N VAL A 184 2.85 -16.59 -2.89
CA VAL A 184 2.89 -15.56 -1.85
C VAL A 184 1.56 -15.55 -1.11
N PRO A 185 1.54 -15.65 0.23
CA PRO A 185 0.30 -15.55 1.00
C PRO A 185 -0.40 -14.20 0.76
N ALA A 186 -1.66 -14.25 0.35
CA ALA A 186 -2.42 -13.06 0.07
C ALA A 186 -3.90 -13.22 0.44
N SER A 187 -4.52 -12.15 0.93
CA SER A 187 -5.94 -12.06 1.22
C SER A 187 -6.55 -10.92 0.41
N LEU A 188 -7.66 -11.17 -0.28
CA LEU A 188 -8.40 -10.17 -1.05
C LEU A 188 -9.83 -10.07 -0.52
N HIS A 189 -10.20 -8.87 -0.06
CA HIS A 189 -11.52 -8.53 0.44
C HIS A 189 -12.20 -7.53 -0.50
N THR A 190 -13.25 -7.95 -1.17
CA THR A 190 -14.04 -7.07 -2.04
C THR A 190 -15.38 -6.76 -1.40
N TYR A 191 -15.79 -5.50 -1.47
CA TYR A 191 -17.07 -5.00 -0.95
C TYR A 191 -17.96 -4.57 -2.10
N PRO A 192 -19.26 -4.88 -2.09
CA PRO A 192 -20.14 -4.61 -3.23
C PRO A 192 -20.26 -3.12 -3.56
N ILE A 193 -20.24 -2.26 -2.52
CA ILE A 193 -20.37 -0.80 -2.65
C ILE A 193 -19.36 -0.07 -1.77
N GLY A 194 -19.07 1.19 -2.10
CA GLY A 194 -18.17 2.07 -1.34
C GLY A 194 -17.46 3.09 -2.21
N GLY A 195 -17.41 2.84 -3.51
CA GLY A 195 -16.67 3.68 -4.45
C GLY A 195 -15.18 3.73 -4.13
N HIS A 196 -14.56 4.88 -4.40
CA HIS A 196 -13.13 5.10 -4.20
C HIS A 196 -12.83 6.04 -3.03
N GLY A 197 -11.70 5.83 -2.35
CA GLY A 197 -11.17 6.81 -1.40
C GLY A 197 -11.86 6.82 -0.02
N TRP A 198 -12.44 5.70 0.41
CA TRP A 198 -13.11 5.63 1.71
C TRP A 198 -12.12 5.64 2.90
N GLY A 199 -10.94 5.07 2.77
CA GLY A 199 -9.90 5.06 3.82
C GLY A 199 -10.44 4.68 5.20
N PHE A 200 -10.20 5.52 6.20
CA PHE A 200 -10.66 5.29 7.58
C PHE A 200 -12.00 6.02 7.92
N ARG A 201 -12.75 6.45 6.93
CA ARG A 201 -14.00 7.19 7.15
C ARG A 201 -15.09 6.33 7.77
N ASP A 202 -15.80 6.87 8.76
CA ASP A 202 -16.93 6.21 9.41
C ASP A 202 -18.13 6.02 8.47
N SER A 203 -18.20 6.81 7.40
CA SER A 203 -19.23 6.68 6.37
C SER A 203 -19.09 5.43 5.50
N PHE A 204 -17.96 4.74 5.53
CA PHE A 204 -17.80 3.49 4.79
C PHE A 204 -18.50 2.36 5.52
N THR A 205 -19.54 1.82 4.89
CA THR A 205 -20.43 0.80 5.48
C THR A 205 -19.69 -0.42 6.01
N TYR A 206 -18.59 -0.81 5.36
CA TYR A 206 -17.82 -2.03 5.70
C TYR A 206 -16.60 -1.74 6.57
N LYS A 207 -16.51 -0.57 7.23
CA LYS A 207 -15.37 -0.22 8.08
C LYS A 207 -15.12 -1.26 9.16
N ARG A 208 -16.16 -1.73 9.87
CA ARG A 208 -16.02 -2.74 10.92
C ARG A 208 -15.55 -4.08 10.38
N GLN A 209 -15.98 -4.46 9.19
CA GLN A 209 -15.60 -5.72 8.57
C GLN A 209 -14.10 -5.69 8.23
N TRP A 210 -13.62 -4.69 7.47
CA TRP A 210 -12.23 -4.69 7.07
C TRP A 210 -11.28 -4.49 8.26
N THR A 211 -11.66 -3.68 9.26
CA THR A 211 -10.81 -3.51 10.45
C THR A 211 -10.68 -4.80 11.24
N GLY A 212 -11.78 -5.57 11.39
CA GLY A 212 -11.76 -6.86 12.05
C GLY A 212 -10.95 -7.93 11.30
N GLU A 213 -11.10 -7.98 9.97
CA GLU A 213 -10.32 -8.89 9.12
C GLU A 213 -8.82 -8.53 9.11
N LEU A 214 -8.49 -7.24 9.04
CA LEU A 214 -7.10 -6.78 9.10
C LEU A 214 -6.48 -7.06 10.47
N GLU A 215 -7.20 -6.82 11.57
CA GLU A 215 -6.74 -7.15 12.92
C GLU A 215 -6.40 -8.63 13.05
N LYS A 216 -7.28 -9.51 12.58
CA LYS A 216 -7.05 -10.96 12.58
C LYS A 216 -5.81 -11.32 11.76
N TRP A 217 -5.72 -10.82 10.53
CA TRP A 217 -4.60 -11.08 9.65
C TRP A 217 -3.25 -10.62 10.23
N LEU A 218 -3.23 -9.42 10.85
CA LEU A 218 -2.03 -8.89 11.51
C LEU A 218 -1.56 -9.76 12.70
N ARG A 219 -2.48 -10.41 13.41
CA ARG A 219 -2.13 -11.37 14.47
C ARG A 219 -1.56 -12.68 13.90
N GLU A 220 -1.99 -13.10 12.72
CA GLU A 220 -1.51 -14.32 12.05
C GLU A 220 -0.09 -14.17 11.50
N ILE A 221 0.36 -12.94 11.19
CA ILE A 221 1.70 -12.67 10.68
C ILE A 221 2.73 -12.35 11.78
N LEU A 222 2.33 -12.19 13.03
CA LEU A 222 3.22 -12.07 14.19
C LEU A 222 3.96 -13.38 14.43
#